data_cf22aca78345126c112c00ed565462c6
#
_entry.id   cf22aca78345126c112c00ed565462c6
#
_cell.length_a   1.000
_cell.length_b   1.000
_cell.length_c   1.000
_cell.angle_alpha   90.00
_cell.angle_beta   90.00
_cell.angle_gamma   90.00
#
_symmetry.space_group_name_H-M   'P 1'
#
loop_
_entity.id
_entity.type
_entity.pdbx_description
1 polymer ?
#
loop_
_entity_poly.entity_id
_entity_poly.type
_entity_poly.pdbx_seq_one_letter_code
_entity_poly.pdbx_strand_id
1 'polypeptide(L)'
;MSTNPIKPVREGEELPDDSLKSFLYNNQLIQDKGSELQVQQFSNGYSNLTYLLSIEGKEYVLRRPPFAAPKRGHDMGREYKVLSQLHPVFNKAPKTFIFCDDTGVLGANFFIMEKVQGAILTAKAAHKKGVLPNEFKTISNTWLDAFVEFHGIDYKSAGLKDLGRPEGYVARQVTNWGKQYFAAATDDVPAAQKVIEWMEKNQPTHYDHTLIHNDFKYDNVVFSDDNWLSISAILDWEMCTLGDPLMDLGTSLGYWTTVDDADFMKQGLPSPTVMVGNPSRSDIVQSYAIKSGRSVDKIVFYYVYGLFKIAVIAQQIYYRYKHGHTQDPKFANLNKAAALCCNNAWRAIQKNQIDNLY
;
A
#
# COMPACT_ATOMS: atom_id res chain seq x y z
N MET A 1 2.30 17.58 -13.26
CA MET A 1 1.78 16.51 -14.16
C MET A 1 1.68 15.25 -13.36
N SER A 2 0.49 14.69 -13.22
CA SER A 2 0.24 13.44 -12.47
C SER A 2 1.21 12.35 -12.92
N THR A 3 1.94 11.76 -11.98
CA THR A 3 2.89 10.67 -12.25
C THR A 3 2.21 9.31 -12.37
N ASN A 4 0.91 9.26 -12.13
CA ASN A 4 0.12 8.04 -12.32
C ASN A 4 -0.44 8.07 -13.75
N PRO A 5 0.09 7.23 -14.67
CA PRO A 5 -0.31 7.31 -16.07
C PRO A 5 -1.77 6.89 -16.22
N ILE A 6 -2.57 7.85 -16.66
CA ILE A 6 -3.96 7.65 -17.04
C ILE A 6 -3.95 7.21 -18.52
N LYS A 7 -4.72 6.19 -18.85
CA LYS A 7 -4.82 5.59 -20.18
C LYS A 7 -6.28 5.43 -20.58
N PRO A 8 -6.59 5.21 -21.85
CA PRO A 8 -7.91 4.70 -22.25
C PRO A 8 -8.25 3.44 -21.46
N VAL A 9 -9.53 3.23 -21.24
CA VAL A 9 -10.03 2.02 -20.57
C VAL A 9 -9.61 0.79 -21.37
N ARG A 10 -9.21 -0.28 -20.67
CA ARG A 10 -8.83 -1.54 -21.31
C ARG A 10 -10.07 -2.22 -21.89
N GLU A 11 -9.88 -2.91 -23.02
CA GLU A 11 -10.92 -3.73 -23.63
C GLU A 11 -11.49 -4.75 -22.63
N GLY A 12 -12.84 -4.75 -22.52
CA GLY A 12 -13.57 -5.61 -21.57
C GLY A 12 -13.65 -5.05 -20.13
N GLU A 13 -13.09 -3.88 -19.87
CA GLU A 13 -13.18 -3.19 -18.58
C GLU A 13 -13.99 -1.88 -18.65
N GLU A 14 -14.76 -1.68 -19.72
CA GLU A 14 -15.60 -0.50 -19.95
C GLU A 14 -16.73 -0.43 -18.92
N LEU A 15 -17.10 0.80 -18.55
CA LEU A 15 -18.21 1.06 -17.64
C LEU A 15 -19.47 1.41 -18.47
N PRO A 16 -20.68 0.93 -18.10
CA PRO A 16 -21.93 1.28 -18.77
C PRO A 16 -22.26 2.76 -18.50
N ASP A 17 -22.16 3.58 -19.55
CA ASP A 17 -22.26 5.04 -19.50
C ASP A 17 -23.60 5.52 -18.93
N ASP A 18 -24.73 5.06 -19.49
CA ASP A 18 -26.07 5.50 -19.11
C ASP A 18 -26.41 5.18 -17.65
N SER A 19 -26.07 3.97 -17.19
CA SER A 19 -26.28 3.55 -15.80
C SER A 19 -25.44 4.40 -14.84
N LEU A 20 -24.17 4.63 -15.19
CA LEU A 20 -23.26 5.44 -14.38
C LEU A 20 -23.70 6.90 -14.31
N LYS A 21 -24.05 7.53 -15.43
CA LYS A 21 -24.59 8.90 -15.47
C LYS A 21 -25.87 9.03 -14.66
N SER A 22 -26.79 8.06 -14.79
CA SER A 22 -28.02 8.04 -14.00
C SER A 22 -27.72 7.97 -12.50
N PHE A 23 -26.76 7.13 -12.10
CA PHE A 23 -26.33 7.02 -10.71
C PHE A 23 -25.71 8.34 -10.21
N LEU A 24 -24.81 8.96 -10.98
CA LEU A 24 -24.17 10.23 -10.62
C LEU A 24 -25.19 11.36 -10.45
N TYR A 25 -26.15 11.44 -11.37
CA TYR A 25 -27.22 12.44 -11.32
C TYR A 25 -28.13 12.25 -10.11
N ASN A 26 -28.63 11.03 -9.88
CA ASN A 26 -29.51 10.72 -8.77
C ASN A 26 -28.87 11.00 -7.41
N ASN A 27 -27.55 10.94 -7.35
CA ASN A 27 -26.76 11.22 -6.14
C ASN A 27 -26.16 12.64 -6.13
N GLN A 28 -26.63 13.55 -7.00
CA GLN A 28 -26.27 14.97 -7.04
C GLN A 28 -24.76 15.25 -7.25
N LEU A 29 -24.02 14.31 -7.84
CA LEU A 29 -22.64 14.52 -8.22
C LEU A 29 -22.51 15.31 -9.53
N ILE A 30 -23.54 15.21 -10.40
CA ILE A 30 -23.69 15.98 -11.65
C ILE A 30 -25.06 16.64 -11.71
N GLN A 31 -25.18 17.68 -12.55
CA GLN A 31 -26.41 18.48 -12.70
C GLN A 31 -27.25 18.05 -13.91
N ASP A 32 -26.65 17.49 -14.93
CA ASP A 32 -27.31 17.10 -16.17
C ASP A 32 -26.89 15.70 -16.63
N LYS A 33 -27.87 14.80 -16.81
CA LYS A 33 -27.65 13.44 -17.33
C LYS A 33 -27.15 13.42 -18.78
N GLY A 34 -27.41 14.49 -19.54
CA GLY A 34 -26.99 14.64 -20.92
C GLY A 34 -25.51 15.03 -21.07
N SER A 35 -24.85 15.41 -19.97
CA SER A 35 -23.45 15.81 -20.00
C SER A 35 -22.56 14.68 -20.50
N GLU A 36 -21.53 15.05 -21.29
CA GLU A 36 -20.53 14.10 -21.76
C GLU A 36 -19.70 13.59 -20.58
N LEU A 37 -19.63 12.26 -20.42
CA LEU A 37 -18.81 11.59 -19.45
C LEU A 37 -17.57 11.02 -20.14
N GLN A 38 -16.39 11.47 -19.74
CA GLN A 38 -15.15 10.87 -20.17
C GLN A 38 -14.64 9.92 -19.08
N VAL A 39 -14.40 8.66 -19.46
CA VAL A 39 -13.86 7.63 -18.57
C VAL A 39 -12.47 7.24 -19.04
N GLN A 40 -11.52 7.32 -18.13
CA GLN A 40 -10.15 6.86 -18.31
C GLN A 40 -9.76 5.92 -17.18
N GLN A 41 -8.67 5.18 -17.32
CA GLN A 41 -8.25 4.19 -16.33
C GLN A 41 -6.83 4.49 -15.83
N PHE A 42 -6.63 4.38 -14.52
CA PHE A 42 -5.27 4.41 -13.95
C PHE A 42 -4.57 3.09 -14.27
N SER A 43 -3.36 3.18 -14.80
CA SER A 43 -2.60 1.99 -15.22
C SER A 43 -1.90 1.27 -14.07
N ASN A 44 -1.75 1.93 -12.92
CA ASN A 44 -1.16 1.39 -11.71
C ASN A 44 -2.30 0.96 -10.76
N GLY A 45 -2.33 -0.30 -10.40
CA GLY A 45 -3.33 -0.92 -9.54
C GLY A 45 -3.38 -2.41 -9.87
N TYR A 46 -2.96 -3.25 -8.95
CA TYR A 46 -2.88 -4.71 -9.18
C TYR A 46 -4.08 -5.44 -8.60
N SER A 47 -4.82 -4.79 -7.70
CA SER A 47 -5.89 -5.40 -6.91
C SER A 47 -7.26 -4.95 -7.41
N ASN A 48 -7.54 -3.65 -7.39
CA ASN A 48 -8.84 -3.09 -7.77
C ASN A 48 -8.72 -2.20 -9.02
N LEU A 49 -9.79 -2.13 -9.82
CA LEU A 49 -9.87 -1.24 -10.97
C LEU A 49 -10.19 0.18 -10.50
N THR A 50 -9.40 1.13 -10.99
CA THR A 50 -9.52 2.54 -10.63
C THR A 50 -9.68 3.37 -11.89
N TYR A 51 -10.76 4.15 -11.97
CA TYR A 51 -11.11 4.97 -13.12
C TYR A 51 -11.11 6.45 -12.75
N LEU A 52 -10.71 7.28 -13.69
CA LEU A 52 -10.95 8.71 -13.68
C LEU A 52 -12.22 9.01 -14.45
N LEU A 53 -13.15 9.67 -13.80
CA LEU A 53 -14.37 10.20 -14.38
C LEU A 53 -14.23 11.70 -14.53
N SER A 54 -14.37 12.24 -15.76
CA SER A 54 -14.39 13.67 -16.02
C SER A 54 -15.76 14.05 -16.61
N ILE A 55 -16.50 14.89 -15.90
CA ILE A 55 -17.84 15.31 -16.26
C ILE A 55 -18.15 16.69 -15.67
N GLU A 56 -18.80 17.57 -16.44
CA GLU A 56 -19.17 18.93 -16.02
C GLU A 56 -17.98 19.74 -15.44
N GLY A 57 -16.77 19.55 -15.99
CA GLY A 57 -15.56 20.22 -15.51
C GLY A 57 -15.04 19.72 -14.14
N LYS A 58 -15.65 18.69 -13.59
CA LYS A 58 -15.22 18.04 -12.35
C LYS A 58 -14.55 16.71 -12.64
N GLU A 59 -13.67 16.29 -11.73
CA GLU A 59 -12.99 15.00 -11.81
C GLU A 59 -13.24 14.18 -10.55
N TYR A 60 -13.58 12.90 -10.76
CA TYR A 60 -13.82 11.93 -9.69
C TYR A 60 -12.99 10.68 -9.92
N VAL A 61 -12.70 9.95 -8.86
CA VAL A 61 -12.10 8.61 -8.93
C VAL A 61 -13.14 7.58 -8.53
N LEU A 62 -13.37 6.59 -9.40
CA LEU A 62 -14.22 5.44 -9.13
C LEU A 62 -13.34 4.21 -8.89
N ARG A 63 -13.59 3.51 -7.78
CA ARG A 63 -12.93 2.21 -7.49
C ARG A 63 -13.97 1.09 -7.46
N ARG A 64 -13.62 -0.03 -8.11
CA ARG A 64 -14.41 -1.27 -8.12
C ARG A 64 -13.51 -2.51 -8.16
N PRO A 65 -14.01 -3.70 -7.77
CA PRO A 65 -13.27 -4.93 -7.99
C PRO A 65 -13.12 -5.24 -9.47
N PRO A 66 -12.13 -6.07 -9.87
CA PRO A 66 -12.04 -6.59 -11.22
C PRO A 66 -13.30 -7.37 -11.62
N PHE A 67 -13.61 -7.43 -12.93
CA PHE A 67 -14.82 -8.08 -13.43
C PHE A 67 -14.89 -9.57 -13.08
N ALA A 68 -13.76 -10.27 -12.96
CA ALA A 68 -13.70 -11.69 -12.63
C ALA A 68 -13.11 -11.96 -11.22
N ALA A 69 -13.21 -10.99 -10.30
CA ALA A 69 -12.61 -11.12 -8.98
C ALA A 69 -13.33 -12.17 -8.13
N PRO A 70 -12.61 -13.00 -7.38
CA PRO A 70 -13.20 -13.82 -6.34
C PRO A 70 -13.83 -12.92 -5.25
N LYS A 71 -14.95 -13.36 -4.66
CA LYS A 71 -15.69 -12.59 -3.64
C LYS A 71 -14.89 -12.23 -2.38
N ARG A 72 -13.71 -12.82 -2.17
CA ARG A 72 -12.83 -12.53 -1.03
C ARG A 72 -11.65 -11.68 -1.48
N GLY A 73 -11.38 -10.58 -0.77
CA GLY A 73 -10.19 -9.74 -0.95
C GLY A 73 -10.44 -8.37 -1.61
N HIS A 74 -11.67 -8.09 -2.08
CA HIS A 74 -12.03 -6.85 -2.78
C HIS A 74 -13.28 -6.22 -2.15
N ASP A 75 -13.20 -5.91 -0.85
CA ASP A 75 -14.33 -5.33 -0.10
C ASP A 75 -14.34 -3.81 -0.24
N MET A 76 -15.04 -3.32 -1.27
CA MET A 76 -15.20 -1.89 -1.53
C MET A 76 -15.92 -1.16 -0.39
N GLY A 77 -16.88 -1.83 0.26
CA GLY A 77 -17.60 -1.25 1.40
C GLY A 77 -16.69 -1.02 2.60
N ARG A 78 -15.76 -1.94 2.82
CA ARG A 78 -14.75 -1.80 3.87
C ARG A 78 -13.79 -0.64 3.61
N GLU A 79 -13.26 -0.53 2.40
CA GLU A 79 -12.36 0.57 2.01
C GLU A 79 -13.08 1.93 2.07
N TYR A 80 -14.32 1.99 1.55
CA TYR A 80 -15.17 3.18 1.67
C TYR A 80 -15.40 3.57 3.13
N LYS A 81 -15.73 2.62 4.01
CA LYS A 81 -15.91 2.87 5.44
C LYS A 81 -14.65 3.44 6.08
N VAL A 82 -13.48 2.88 5.78
CA VAL A 82 -12.20 3.39 6.27
C VAL A 82 -12.01 4.84 5.86
N LEU A 83 -12.09 5.14 4.56
CA LEU A 83 -11.88 6.48 4.03
C LEU A 83 -12.88 7.50 4.57
N SER A 84 -14.18 7.15 4.60
CA SER A 84 -15.24 8.04 5.05
C SER A 84 -15.12 8.41 6.53
N GLN A 85 -14.62 7.49 7.36
CA GLN A 85 -14.41 7.73 8.79
C GLN A 85 -13.06 8.40 9.08
N LEU A 86 -12.04 8.17 8.26
CA LEU A 86 -10.72 8.76 8.44
C LEU A 86 -10.66 10.22 7.97
N HIS A 87 -11.24 10.54 6.83
CA HIS A 87 -11.10 11.88 6.23
C HIS A 87 -11.40 13.04 7.20
N PRO A 88 -12.44 12.99 8.06
CA PRO A 88 -12.73 14.06 9.00
C PRO A 88 -11.66 14.30 10.08
N VAL A 89 -10.86 13.28 10.42
CA VAL A 89 -9.85 13.32 11.48
C VAL A 89 -8.42 13.23 10.95
N PHE A 90 -8.27 12.87 9.68
CA PHE A 90 -6.99 12.70 8.99
C PHE A 90 -7.16 13.13 7.53
N ASN A 91 -6.95 14.40 7.26
CA ASN A 91 -7.19 15.02 5.95
C ASN A 91 -6.32 14.49 4.81
N LYS A 92 -5.33 13.63 5.12
CA LYS A 92 -4.54 12.91 4.12
C LYS A 92 -5.21 11.61 3.62
N ALA A 93 -6.34 11.20 4.20
CA ALA A 93 -7.21 10.18 3.60
C ALA A 93 -8.11 10.84 2.55
N PRO A 94 -8.19 10.32 1.30
CA PRO A 94 -9.06 10.89 0.26
C PRO A 94 -10.52 11.01 0.71
N LYS A 95 -11.17 12.11 0.34
CA LYS A 95 -12.59 12.31 0.60
C LYS A 95 -13.43 11.38 -0.27
N THR A 96 -14.30 10.61 0.35
CA THR A 96 -15.30 9.81 -0.37
C THR A 96 -16.61 10.59 -0.54
N PHE A 97 -17.31 10.35 -1.65
CA PHE A 97 -18.60 10.96 -1.93
C PHE A 97 -19.73 9.98 -1.72
N ILE A 98 -19.65 8.78 -2.27
CA ILE A 98 -20.73 7.80 -2.23
C ILE A 98 -20.22 6.37 -2.42
N PHE A 99 -20.90 5.44 -1.78
CA PHE A 99 -20.78 4.00 -1.98
C PHE A 99 -22.04 3.45 -2.65
N CYS A 100 -21.87 2.57 -3.63
CA CYS A 100 -22.94 1.86 -4.31
C CYS A 100 -22.83 0.37 -4.05
N ASP A 101 -23.82 -0.21 -3.40
CA ASP A 101 -23.98 -1.66 -3.19
C ASP A 101 -24.96 -2.29 -4.19
N ASP A 102 -25.62 -1.48 -5.03
CA ASP A 102 -26.45 -1.97 -6.12
C ASP A 102 -25.60 -2.45 -7.30
N THR A 103 -25.47 -3.75 -7.41
CA THR A 103 -24.73 -4.39 -8.51
C THR A 103 -25.39 -4.20 -9.87
N GLY A 104 -26.66 -3.75 -9.93
CA GLY A 104 -27.35 -3.44 -11.19
C GLY A 104 -26.76 -2.24 -11.92
N VAL A 105 -26.03 -1.35 -11.22
CA VAL A 105 -25.44 -0.16 -11.83
C VAL A 105 -24.19 -0.50 -12.64
N LEU A 106 -23.20 -1.20 -12.07
CA LEU A 106 -21.92 -1.52 -12.71
C LEU A 106 -21.51 -3.01 -12.62
N GLY A 107 -22.40 -3.90 -12.25
CA GLY A 107 -22.11 -5.33 -12.10
C GLY A 107 -21.38 -5.70 -10.81
N ALA A 108 -20.97 -4.73 -9.99
CA ALA A 108 -20.28 -4.94 -8.73
C ALA A 108 -20.42 -3.70 -7.83
N ASN A 109 -20.18 -3.87 -6.54
CA ASN A 109 -20.09 -2.74 -5.60
C ASN A 109 -18.94 -1.82 -6.00
N PHE A 110 -19.12 -0.53 -5.83
CA PHE A 110 -18.09 0.47 -6.11
C PHE A 110 -18.25 1.68 -5.20
N PHE A 111 -17.25 2.53 -5.16
CA PHE A 111 -17.37 3.85 -4.54
C PHE A 111 -16.71 4.93 -5.37
N ILE A 112 -17.14 6.16 -5.11
CA ILE A 112 -16.62 7.36 -5.74
C ILE A 112 -15.94 8.23 -4.68
N MET A 113 -14.75 8.71 -5.00
CA MET A 113 -13.95 9.58 -4.16
C MET A 113 -13.37 10.74 -4.97
N GLU A 114 -12.77 11.70 -4.27
CA GLU A 114 -12.08 12.81 -4.90
C GLU A 114 -10.87 12.32 -5.72
N LYS A 115 -10.58 13.06 -6.78
CA LYS A 115 -9.27 12.99 -7.43
C LYS A 115 -8.31 13.90 -6.70
N VAL A 116 -7.37 13.33 -5.99
CA VAL A 116 -6.33 14.09 -5.29
C VAL A 116 -5.34 14.68 -6.29
N GLN A 117 -4.99 15.95 -6.10
CA GLN A 117 -3.95 16.63 -6.87
C GLN A 117 -2.58 16.41 -6.22
N GLY A 118 -1.56 16.23 -7.06
CA GLY A 118 -0.20 16.02 -6.61
C GLY A 118 0.55 14.98 -7.43
N ALA A 119 1.70 14.57 -6.93
CA ALA A 119 2.57 13.62 -7.61
C ALA A 119 3.01 12.49 -6.68
N ILE A 120 3.06 11.27 -7.21
CA ILE A 120 3.64 10.12 -6.52
C ILE A 120 5.16 10.14 -6.75
N LEU A 121 5.92 10.02 -5.68
CA LEU A 121 7.37 10.00 -5.73
C LEU A 121 7.85 8.61 -6.18
N THR A 122 8.20 8.52 -7.45
CA THR A 122 8.93 7.37 -8.01
C THR A 122 10.38 7.76 -8.31
N ALA A 123 11.29 6.80 -8.41
CA ALA A 123 12.67 7.08 -8.79
C ALA A 123 12.75 7.87 -10.11
N LYS A 124 11.91 7.51 -11.09
CA LYS A 124 11.80 8.22 -12.37
C LYS A 124 11.29 9.65 -12.22
N ALA A 125 10.30 9.87 -11.36
CA ALA A 125 9.74 11.21 -11.10
C ALA A 125 10.76 12.10 -10.38
N ALA A 126 11.45 11.57 -9.39
CA ALA A 126 12.50 12.26 -8.66
C ALA A 126 13.65 12.68 -9.60
N HIS A 127 14.13 11.75 -10.43
CA HIS A 127 15.15 12.03 -11.44
C HIS A 127 14.70 13.13 -12.43
N LYS A 128 13.48 13.03 -12.95
CA LYS A 128 12.93 14.01 -13.91
C LYS A 128 12.80 15.40 -13.33
N LYS A 129 12.45 15.52 -12.04
CA LYS A 129 12.33 16.80 -11.31
C LYS A 129 13.68 17.31 -10.80
N GLY A 130 14.74 16.51 -10.82
CA GLY A 130 16.06 16.87 -10.31
C GLY A 130 16.06 17.04 -8.78
N VAL A 131 15.32 16.19 -8.06
CA VAL A 131 15.26 16.22 -6.59
C VAL A 131 16.66 16.05 -6.01
N LEU A 132 17.07 17.00 -5.18
CA LEU A 132 18.42 17.04 -4.59
C LEU A 132 18.53 16.14 -3.35
N PRO A 133 19.74 15.66 -3.01
CA PRO A 133 19.94 14.81 -1.83
C PRO A 133 19.44 15.41 -0.51
N ASN A 134 19.58 16.70 -0.30
CA ASN A 134 19.08 17.38 0.91
C ASN A 134 17.57 17.45 0.97
N GLU A 135 16.87 17.41 -0.15
CA GLU A 135 15.39 17.40 -0.22
C GLU A 135 14.84 16.04 0.21
N PHE A 136 15.53 14.93 -0.08
CA PHE A 136 15.09 13.60 0.36
C PHE A 136 15.00 13.47 1.87
N LYS A 137 15.87 14.15 2.63
CA LYS A 137 15.77 14.21 4.08
C LYS A 137 14.46 14.88 4.53
N THR A 138 14.05 15.94 3.86
CA THR A 138 12.77 16.62 4.16
C THR A 138 11.59 15.76 3.74
N ILE A 139 11.64 15.19 2.54
CA ILE A 139 10.60 14.29 2.01
C ILE A 139 10.38 13.09 2.95
N SER A 140 11.44 12.44 3.39
CA SER A 140 11.36 11.29 4.30
C SER A 140 10.83 11.68 5.69
N ASN A 141 11.18 12.86 6.19
CA ASN A 141 10.63 13.38 7.43
C ASN A 141 9.11 13.68 7.30
N THR A 142 8.68 14.31 6.20
CA THR A 142 7.27 14.57 5.93
C THR A 142 6.46 13.28 5.82
N TRP A 143 7.04 12.26 5.15
CA TRP A 143 6.45 10.92 5.07
C TRP A 143 6.31 10.29 6.46
N LEU A 144 7.36 10.36 7.27
CA LEU A 144 7.37 9.79 8.62
C LEU A 144 6.41 10.53 9.57
N ASP A 145 6.32 11.85 9.46
CA ASP A 145 5.38 12.66 10.24
C ASP A 145 3.93 12.24 9.99
N ALA A 146 3.57 12.05 8.72
CA ALA A 146 2.24 11.57 8.36
C ALA A 146 1.98 10.14 8.85
N PHE A 147 3.00 9.29 8.87
CA PHE A 147 2.89 7.92 9.36
C PHE A 147 2.67 7.88 10.89
N VAL A 148 3.41 8.69 11.64
CA VAL A 148 3.24 8.82 13.09
C VAL A 148 1.89 9.45 13.44
N GLU A 149 1.47 10.50 12.71
CA GLU A 149 0.15 11.10 12.85
C GLU A 149 -0.97 10.07 12.66
N PHE A 150 -0.87 9.26 11.60
CA PHE A 150 -1.83 8.20 11.32
C PHE A 150 -1.88 7.15 12.45
N HIS A 151 -0.74 6.68 12.96
CA HIS A 151 -0.67 5.77 14.08
C HIS A 151 -1.13 6.37 15.42
N GLY A 152 -1.24 7.68 15.50
CA GLY A 152 -1.74 8.42 16.67
C GLY A 152 -3.25 8.63 16.68
N ILE A 153 -3.98 8.26 15.61
CA ILE A 153 -5.43 8.46 15.52
C ILE A 153 -6.15 7.58 16.55
N ASP A 154 -7.03 8.18 17.33
CA ASP A 154 -7.98 7.44 18.16
C ASP A 154 -9.04 6.78 17.26
N TYR A 155 -8.78 5.54 16.90
CA TYR A 155 -9.66 4.76 16.03
C TYR A 155 -11.07 4.54 16.61
N LYS A 156 -11.22 4.62 17.94
CA LYS A 156 -12.53 4.48 18.60
C LYS A 156 -13.37 5.72 18.34
N SER A 157 -12.81 6.89 18.59
CA SER A 157 -13.45 8.18 18.32
C SER A 157 -13.68 8.40 16.84
N ALA A 158 -12.82 7.86 15.97
CA ALA A 158 -13.00 7.87 14.52
C ALA A 158 -14.07 6.88 14.01
N GLY A 159 -14.77 6.13 14.86
CA GLY A 159 -15.80 5.17 14.42
C GLY A 159 -15.27 3.87 13.80
N LEU A 160 -13.99 3.55 13.98
CA LEU A 160 -13.30 2.42 13.36
C LEU A 160 -12.99 1.27 14.34
N LYS A 161 -13.62 1.25 15.53
CA LYS A 161 -13.38 0.21 16.56
C LYS A 161 -13.61 -1.22 16.06
N ASP A 162 -14.50 -1.41 15.09
CA ASP A 162 -14.88 -2.72 14.55
C ASP A 162 -14.13 -3.07 13.25
N LEU A 163 -13.09 -2.30 12.88
CA LEU A 163 -12.36 -2.52 11.63
C LEU A 163 -11.51 -3.80 11.63
N GLY A 164 -11.17 -4.31 12.82
CA GLY A 164 -10.35 -5.50 12.97
C GLY A 164 -10.30 -6.00 14.41
N ARG A 165 -9.45 -6.99 14.65
CA ARG A 165 -9.18 -7.56 15.96
C ARG A 165 -7.73 -7.35 16.32
N PRO A 166 -7.37 -6.30 17.09
CA PRO A 166 -5.98 -6.02 17.41
C PRO A 166 -5.36 -7.04 18.37
N GLU A 167 -6.16 -7.65 19.27
CA GLU A 167 -5.68 -8.67 20.20
C GLU A 167 -5.19 -9.90 19.43
N GLY A 168 -3.99 -10.38 19.74
CA GLY A 168 -3.35 -11.51 19.07
C GLY A 168 -3.06 -11.27 17.58
N TYR A 169 -3.02 -10.00 17.12
CA TYR A 169 -2.82 -9.65 15.73
C TYR A 169 -1.50 -10.22 15.20
N VAL A 170 -0.39 -10.01 15.91
CA VAL A 170 0.95 -10.47 15.49
C VAL A 170 0.96 -11.98 15.27
N ALA A 171 0.48 -12.76 16.24
CA ALA A 171 0.46 -14.22 16.13
C ALA A 171 -0.36 -14.72 14.96
N ARG A 172 -1.55 -14.11 14.76
CA ARG A 172 -2.38 -14.47 13.60
C ARG A 172 -1.71 -14.14 12.27
N GLN A 173 -1.02 -13.00 12.19
CA GLN A 173 -0.33 -12.60 10.95
C GLN A 173 0.82 -13.55 10.64
N VAL A 174 1.68 -13.87 11.62
CA VAL A 174 2.78 -14.83 11.43
C VAL A 174 2.24 -16.18 10.92
N THR A 175 1.23 -16.72 11.61
CA THR A 175 0.62 -18.00 11.21
C THR A 175 -0.01 -17.93 9.81
N ASN A 176 -0.77 -16.86 9.52
CA ASN A 176 -1.49 -16.77 8.26
C ASN A 176 -0.55 -16.57 7.05
N TRP A 177 0.46 -15.69 7.19
CA TRP A 177 1.43 -15.49 6.11
C TRP A 177 2.30 -16.72 5.88
N GLY A 178 2.67 -17.46 6.95
CA GLY A 178 3.36 -18.75 6.81
C GLY A 178 2.53 -19.77 6.00
N LYS A 179 1.25 -19.94 6.35
CA LYS A 179 0.33 -20.81 5.60
C LYS A 179 0.19 -20.39 4.13
N GLN A 180 0.05 -19.07 3.88
CA GLN A 180 -0.09 -18.54 2.53
C GLN A 180 1.18 -18.74 1.70
N TYR A 181 2.36 -18.63 2.32
CA TYR A 181 3.62 -18.91 1.64
C TYR A 181 3.65 -20.34 1.11
N PHE A 182 3.41 -21.33 1.97
CA PHE A 182 3.44 -22.72 1.56
C PHE A 182 2.35 -23.09 0.55
N ALA A 183 1.16 -22.49 0.67
CA ALA A 183 0.09 -22.70 -0.30
C ALA A 183 0.43 -22.17 -1.71
N ALA A 184 1.36 -21.21 -1.82
CA ALA A 184 1.79 -20.62 -3.08
C ALA A 184 3.23 -20.99 -3.46
N ALA A 185 3.92 -21.83 -2.68
CA ALA A 185 5.31 -22.19 -2.93
C ALA A 185 5.47 -22.91 -4.29
N THR A 186 6.45 -22.48 -5.07
CA THR A 186 6.75 -23.03 -6.40
C THR A 186 8.19 -23.53 -6.53
N ASP A 187 9.07 -23.02 -5.68
CA ASP A 187 10.50 -23.29 -5.69
C ASP A 187 10.97 -23.52 -4.24
N ASP A 188 12.08 -24.21 -4.08
CA ASP A 188 12.68 -24.41 -2.76
C ASP A 188 13.45 -23.16 -2.33
N VAL A 189 13.01 -22.57 -1.23
CA VAL A 189 13.66 -21.42 -0.57
C VAL A 189 13.89 -21.77 0.90
N PRO A 190 15.01 -22.43 1.26
CA PRO A 190 15.24 -22.89 2.64
C PRO A 190 15.20 -21.80 3.70
N ALA A 191 15.49 -20.56 3.34
CA ALA A 191 15.39 -19.41 4.26
C ALA A 191 13.94 -19.15 4.71
N ALA A 192 12.94 -19.45 3.88
CA ALA A 192 11.54 -19.18 4.21
C ALA A 192 11.09 -19.95 5.46
N GLN A 193 11.36 -21.28 5.50
CA GLN A 193 11.05 -22.10 6.66
C GLN A 193 11.73 -21.61 7.93
N LYS A 194 13.03 -21.28 7.84
CA LYS A 194 13.83 -20.76 8.98
C LYS A 194 13.26 -19.42 9.52
N VAL A 195 12.84 -18.54 8.61
CA VAL A 195 12.24 -17.25 8.97
C VAL A 195 10.90 -17.46 9.68
N ILE A 196 10.04 -18.35 9.19
CA ILE A 196 8.76 -18.67 9.82
C ILE A 196 8.97 -19.19 11.23
N GLU A 197 9.81 -20.21 11.39
CA GLU A 197 10.11 -20.82 12.70
C GLU A 197 10.70 -19.83 13.69
N TRP A 198 11.56 -18.92 13.21
CA TRP A 198 12.13 -17.87 14.04
C TRP A 198 11.05 -16.84 14.45
N MET A 199 10.20 -16.40 13.52
CA MET A 199 9.10 -15.48 13.84
C MET A 199 8.15 -16.08 14.87
N GLU A 200 7.78 -17.35 14.74
CA GLU A 200 6.91 -18.05 15.69
C GLU A 200 7.46 -18.05 17.11
N LYS A 201 8.79 -18.18 17.27
CA LYS A 201 9.47 -18.23 18.58
C LYS A 201 9.78 -16.85 19.19
N ASN A 202 9.85 -15.79 18.35
CA ASN A 202 10.35 -14.48 18.77
C ASN A 202 9.30 -13.38 18.75
N GLN A 203 8.02 -13.71 18.65
CA GLN A 203 6.91 -12.75 18.60
C GLN A 203 6.92 -11.80 19.80
N PRO A 204 6.61 -10.51 19.61
CA PRO A 204 6.31 -9.62 20.71
C PRO A 204 5.03 -10.07 21.40
N THR A 205 5.06 -10.09 22.75
CA THR A 205 3.92 -10.46 23.59
C THR A 205 3.06 -9.26 23.95
N HIS A 206 3.65 -8.06 23.93
CA HIS A 206 2.99 -6.80 24.24
C HIS A 206 3.26 -5.83 23.09
N TYR A 207 2.24 -5.15 22.64
CA TYR A 207 2.30 -4.14 21.57
C TYR A 207 1.08 -3.22 21.64
N ASP A 208 1.19 -2.04 21.07
CA ASP A 208 0.11 -1.08 20.96
C ASP A 208 -0.95 -1.55 19.95
N HIS A 209 -2.16 -1.04 20.12
CA HIS A 209 -3.26 -1.26 19.20
C HIS A 209 -3.63 0.05 18.53
N THR A 210 -3.35 0.17 17.24
CA THR A 210 -3.66 1.37 16.44
C THR A 210 -4.29 0.98 15.11
N LEU A 211 -4.69 2.00 14.33
CA LEU A 211 -4.87 1.84 12.90
C LEU A 211 -3.52 1.58 12.25
N ILE A 212 -3.48 0.65 11.31
CA ILE A 212 -2.32 0.32 10.49
C ILE A 212 -2.73 0.26 9.03
N HIS A 213 -1.89 0.80 8.15
CA HIS A 213 -2.14 0.86 6.71
C HIS A 213 -1.78 -0.44 6.00
N ASN A 214 -0.74 -1.12 6.46
CA ASN A 214 -0.19 -2.34 5.90
C ASN A 214 0.51 -2.23 4.53
N ASP A 215 0.54 -1.06 3.91
CA ASP A 215 1.28 -0.78 2.67
C ASP A 215 1.71 0.70 2.59
N PHE A 216 2.19 1.26 3.71
CA PHE A 216 2.60 2.66 3.80
C PHE A 216 4.00 2.85 3.21
N LYS A 217 4.07 3.20 1.93
CA LYS A 217 5.30 3.40 1.16
C LYS A 217 5.19 4.63 0.26
N TYR A 218 6.30 5.13 -0.27
CA TYR A 218 6.30 6.32 -1.14
C TYR A 218 5.35 6.18 -2.34
N ASP A 219 5.23 4.99 -2.92
CA ASP A 219 4.35 4.74 -4.06
C ASP A 219 2.86 4.96 -3.75
N ASN A 220 2.49 4.93 -2.47
CA ASN A 220 1.12 5.15 -1.99
C ASN A 220 0.93 6.55 -1.38
N VAL A 221 1.91 7.44 -1.53
CA VAL A 221 1.83 8.82 -1.03
C VAL A 221 1.80 9.80 -2.19
N VAL A 222 0.80 10.65 -2.20
CA VAL A 222 0.69 11.78 -3.12
C VAL A 222 1.25 13.01 -2.43
N PHE A 223 2.37 13.48 -2.91
CA PHE A 223 2.97 14.74 -2.46
C PHE A 223 2.40 15.91 -3.27
N SER A 224 2.41 17.10 -2.68
CA SER A 224 2.06 18.32 -3.42
C SER A 224 3.02 18.54 -4.59
N ASP A 225 2.50 19.04 -5.71
CA ASP A 225 3.27 19.17 -6.96
C ASP A 225 4.46 20.14 -6.87
N ASP A 226 4.44 21.07 -5.92
CA ASP A 226 5.33 22.21 -5.95
C ASP A 226 6.72 21.92 -5.36
N ASN A 227 6.80 21.12 -4.30
CA ASN A 227 8.06 21.01 -3.54
C ASN A 227 8.31 19.68 -2.82
N TRP A 228 7.44 18.69 -2.90
CA TRP A 228 7.52 17.41 -2.17
C TRP A 228 7.51 17.53 -0.62
N LEU A 229 7.19 18.73 -0.09
CA LEU A 229 7.31 19.01 1.35
C LEU A 229 6.00 18.78 2.11
N SER A 230 4.90 18.58 1.40
CA SER A 230 3.60 18.28 2.00
C SER A 230 2.94 17.09 1.30
N ILE A 231 2.13 16.36 2.06
CA ILE A 231 1.37 15.23 1.57
C ILE A 231 -0.06 15.69 1.31
N SER A 232 -0.50 15.54 0.05
CA SER A 232 -1.88 15.78 -0.36
C SER A 232 -2.79 14.61 0.00
N ALA A 233 -2.31 13.37 -0.17
CA ALA A 233 -3.06 12.18 0.25
C ALA A 233 -2.17 10.94 0.41
N ILE A 234 -2.71 9.97 1.15
CA ILE A 234 -2.23 8.60 1.23
C ILE A 234 -3.27 7.73 0.53
N LEU A 235 -2.81 6.85 -0.35
CA LEU A 235 -3.63 5.99 -1.20
C LEU A 235 -3.58 4.53 -0.75
N ASP A 236 -4.51 3.72 -1.29
CA ASP A 236 -4.54 2.26 -1.15
C ASP A 236 -4.83 1.74 0.27
N TRP A 237 -6.02 2.07 0.74
CA TRP A 237 -6.49 1.76 2.09
C TRP A 237 -7.13 0.37 2.23
N GLU A 238 -7.10 -0.45 1.20
CA GLU A 238 -7.76 -1.77 1.18
C GLU A 238 -7.25 -2.73 2.27
N MET A 239 -5.98 -2.58 2.68
CA MET A 239 -5.36 -3.39 3.72
C MET A 239 -5.43 -2.77 5.13
N CYS A 240 -5.99 -1.57 5.27
CA CYS A 240 -6.08 -0.87 6.56
C CYS A 240 -6.88 -1.69 7.57
N THR A 241 -6.36 -1.79 8.80
CA THR A 241 -6.99 -2.55 9.88
C THR A 241 -6.53 -2.05 11.25
N LEU A 242 -6.98 -2.72 12.32
CA LEU A 242 -6.46 -2.55 13.67
C LEU A 242 -5.35 -3.57 13.93
N GLY A 243 -4.20 -3.11 14.41
CA GLY A 243 -3.06 -3.98 14.68
C GLY A 243 -1.94 -3.27 15.42
N ASP A 244 -0.76 -3.88 15.37
CA ASP A 244 0.47 -3.35 15.95
C ASP A 244 1.12 -2.36 14.98
N PRO A 245 1.34 -1.09 15.37
CA PRO A 245 1.97 -0.08 14.52
C PRO A 245 3.38 -0.46 14.07
N LEU A 246 4.10 -1.27 14.83
CA LEU A 246 5.43 -1.72 14.42
C LEU A 246 5.38 -2.81 13.33
N MET A 247 4.28 -3.55 13.20
CA MET A 247 4.04 -4.44 12.05
C MET A 247 3.90 -3.63 10.76
N ASP A 248 3.28 -2.46 10.84
CA ASP A 248 3.15 -1.53 9.72
C ASP A 248 4.50 -0.88 9.37
N LEU A 249 5.21 -0.37 10.39
CA LEU A 249 6.57 0.16 10.21
C LEU A 249 7.50 -0.89 9.59
N GLY A 250 7.50 -2.12 10.11
CA GLY A 250 8.32 -3.22 9.59
C GLY A 250 8.01 -3.55 8.13
N THR A 251 6.73 -3.49 7.74
CA THR A 251 6.31 -3.64 6.34
C THR A 251 6.88 -2.52 5.47
N SER A 252 6.78 -1.27 5.91
CA SER A 252 7.35 -0.10 5.23
C SER A 252 8.87 -0.20 5.08
N LEU A 253 9.57 -0.63 6.15
CA LEU A 253 11.02 -0.86 6.11
C LEU A 253 11.41 -2.00 5.16
N GLY A 254 10.57 -3.00 4.97
CA GLY A 254 10.78 -4.08 4.00
C GLY A 254 10.86 -3.57 2.56
N TYR A 255 10.12 -2.51 2.23
CA TYR A 255 10.20 -1.79 0.95
C TYR A 255 11.29 -0.71 0.92
N TRP A 256 11.89 -0.37 2.06
CA TRP A 256 12.88 0.70 2.17
C TRP A 256 14.26 0.20 1.81
N THR A 257 14.55 0.11 0.51
CA THR A 257 15.90 -0.18 0.02
C THR A 257 16.75 1.09 0.10
N THR A 258 17.99 0.98 0.59
CA THR A 258 18.91 2.12 0.77
C THR A 258 19.98 2.17 -0.29
N VAL A 259 20.67 3.29 -0.40
CA VAL A 259 21.82 3.46 -1.31
C VAL A 259 22.95 2.47 -0.99
N ASP A 260 23.11 2.10 0.28
CA ASP A 260 24.16 1.21 0.78
C ASP A 260 23.82 -0.28 0.66
N ASP A 261 22.58 -0.61 0.28
CA ASP A 261 22.20 -1.99 0.02
C ASP A 261 22.91 -2.53 -1.23
N ALA A 262 23.14 -3.83 -1.26
CA ALA A 262 23.75 -4.51 -2.41
C ALA A 262 22.94 -4.29 -3.70
N ASP A 263 23.58 -4.22 -4.86
CA ASP A 263 22.95 -3.88 -6.13
C ASP A 263 21.80 -4.82 -6.51
N PHE A 264 21.93 -6.11 -6.22
CA PHE A 264 20.85 -7.07 -6.48
C PHE A 264 19.60 -6.81 -5.60
N MET A 265 19.75 -6.18 -4.43
CA MET A 265 18.64 -5.71 -3.59
C MET A 265 17.92 -4.54 -4.24
N LYS A 266 18.69 -3.55 -4.69
CA LYS A 266 18.17 -2.36 -5.38
C LYS A 266 17.43 -2.72 -6.67
N GLN A 267 17.89 -3.77 -7.36
CA GLN A 267 17.24 -4.30 -8.57
C GLN A 267 16.01 -5.15 -8.27
N GLY A 268 16.04 -5.95 -7.20
CA GLY A 268 14.96 -6.86 -6.82
C GLY A 268 13.78 -6.17 -6.11
N LEU A 269 14.07 -5.07 -5.41
CA LEU A 269 13.09 -4.23 -4.69
C LEU A 269 13.30 -2.76 -5.06
N PRO A 270 13.00 -2.36 -6.30
CA PRO A 270 13.21 -0.99 -6.74
C PRO A 270 12.31 -0.03 -5.97
N SER A 271 12.92 0.99 -5.36
CA SER A 271 12.24 2.02 -4.58
C SER A 271 12.94 3.37 -4.78
N PRO A 272 12.25 4.51 -4.72
CA PRO A 272 12.91 5.81 -4.72
C PRO A 272 13.78 6.04 -3.49
N THR A 273 13.65 5.21 -2.47
CA THR A 273 14.45 5.28 -1.24
C THR A 273 15.94 4.95 -1.45
N VAL A 274 16.32 4.34 -2.59
CA VAL A 274 17.73 4.10 -2.99
C VAL A 274 18.48 5.39 -3.38
N MET A 275 17.75 6.49 -3.59
CA MET A 275 18.37 7.75 -4.00
C MET A 275 19.13 8.37 -2.83
N VAL A 276 20.31 8.93 -3.15
CA VAL A 276 21.17 9.59 -2.16
C VAL A 276 20.41 10.69 -1.42
N GLY A 277 20.54 10.73 -0.10
CA GLY A 277 19.87 11.69 0.80
C GLY A 277 18.68 11.10 1.54
N ASN A 278 18.17 9.93 1.14
CA ASN A 278 17.23 9.20 1.99
C ASN A 278 17.95 8.64 3.22
N PRO A 279 17.28 8.60 4.39
CA PRO A 279 17.84 8.04 5.61
C PRO A 279 17.97 6.52 5.53
N SER A 280 18.85 5.95 6.37
CA SER A 280 18.91 4.51 6.61
C SER A 280 17.63 4.00 7.29
N ARG A 281 17.44 2.68 7.31
CA ARG A 281 16.32 2.07 8.05
C ARG A 281 16.44 2.37 9.56
N SER A 282 17.64 2.34 10.10
CA SER A 282 17.91 2.67 11.51
C SER A 282 17.58 4.12 11.83
N ASP A 283 17.88 5.07 10.93
CA ASP A 283 17.50 6.48 11.10
C ASP A 283 15.98 6.67 11.11
N ILE A 284 15.25 5.98 10.23
CA ILE A 284 13.77 5.98 10.21
C ILE A 284 13.22 5.43 11.53
N VAL A 285 13.75 4.32 12.01
CA VAL A 285 13.31 3.68 13.26
C VAL A 285 13.55 4.57 14.46
N GLN A 286 14.73 5.18 14.56
CA GLN A 286 15.04 6.13 15.63
C GLN A 286 14.11 7.35 15.60
N SER A 287 13.91 7.93 14.41
CA SER A 287 13.03 9.07 14.23
C SER A 287 11.58 8.72 14.56
N TYR A 288 11.12 7.52 14.17
CA TYR A 288 9.80 7.02 14.54
C TYR A 288 9.64 6.88 16.05
N ALA A 289 10.62 6.30 16.75
CA ALA A 289 10.58 6.13 18.20
C ALA A 289 10.49 7.50 18.91
N ILE A 290 11.33 8.46 18.50
CA ILE A 290 11.32 9.83 19.06
C ILE A 290 9.97 10.51 18.83
N LYS A 291 9.43 10.48 17.61
CA LYS A 291 8.20 11.17 17.23
C LYS A 291 6.95 10.54 17.83
N SER A 292 6.91 9.20 17.92
CA SER A 292 5.74 8.44 18.41
C SER A 292 5.76 8.14 19.90
N GLY A 293 6.94 8.22 20.55
CA GLY A 293 7.16 7.79 21.93
C GLY A 293 7.11 6.28 22.14
N ARG A 294 7.11 5.46 21.06
CA ARG A 294 7.02 3.99 21.16
C ARG A 294 8.39 3.35 21.26
N SER A 295 8.50 2.27 22.07
CA SER A 295 9.69 1.42 22.05
C SER A 295 9.81 0.67 20.72
N VAL A 296 11.04 0.57 20.22
CA VAL A 296 11.40 -0.13 18.97
C VAL A 296 12.39 -1.27 19.22
N ASP A 297 12.49 -1.76 20.45
CA ASP A 297 13.49 -2.74 20.88
C ASP A 297 13.48 -4.04 20.06
N LYS A 298 12.32 -4.43 19.53
CA LYS A 298 12.16 -5.63 18.72
C LYS A 298 12.10 -5.35 17.21
N ILE A 299 12.67 -4.25 16.75
CA ILE A 299 12.51 -3.82 15.35
C ILE A 299 13.01 -4.87 14.34
N VAL A 300 13.99 -5.69 14.68
CA VAL A 300 14.44 -6.79 13.81
C VAL A 300 13.31 -7.77 13.53
N PHE A 301 12.49 -8.11 14.53
CA PHE A 301 11.30 -8.96 14.31
C PHE A 301 10.35 -8.34 13.29
N TYR A 302 10.05 -7.07 13.43
CA TYR A 302 9.11 -6.36 12.56
C TYR A 302 9.64 -6.19 11.14
N TYR A 303 10.92 -5.92 10.99
CA TYR A 303 11.58 -5.87 9.68
C TYR A 303 11.59 -7.23 8.97
N VAL A 304 11.92 -8.29 9.71
CA VAL A 304 11.85 -9.68 9.22
C VAL A 304 10.44 -10.03 8.76
N TYR A 305 9.43 -9.68 9.56
CA TYR A 305 8.03 -9.85 9.17
C TYR A 305 7.68 -9.07 7.90
N GLY A 306 8.11 -7.81 7.78
CA GLY A 306 7.87 -7.00 6.59
C GLY A 306 8.45 -7.61 5.33
N LEU A 307 9.71 -8.05 5.37
CA LEU A 307 10.36 -8.77 4.27
C LEU A 307 9.64 -10.07 3.93
N PHE A 308 9.24 -10.84 4.94
CA PHE A 308 8.53 -12.10 4.72
C PHE A 308 7.15 -11.87 4.10
N LYS A 309 6.40 -10.87 4.55
CA LYS A 309 5.11 -10.47 3.95
C LYS A 309 5.29 -10.13 2.46
N ILE A 310 6.30 -9.33 2.11
CA ILE A 310 6.62 -9.00 0.71
C ILE A 310 6.96 -10.27 -0.09
N ALA A 311 7.74 -11.18 0.50
CA ALA A 311 8.06 -12.45 -0.13
C ALA A 311 6.81 -13.27 -0.45
N VAL A 312 5.85 -13.33 0.48
CA VAL A 312 4.59 -14.07 0.27
C VAL A 312 3.76 -13.44 -0.84
N ILE A 313 3.63 -12.12 -0.85
CA ILE A 313 2.89 -11.39 -1.90
C ILE A 313 3.52 -11.66 -3.28
N ALA A 314 4.84 -11.53 -3.39
CA ALA A 314 5.57 -11.80 -4.63
C ALA A 314 5.39 -13.27 -5.08
N GLN A 315 5.46 -14.21 -4.14
CA GLN A 315 5.28 -15.64 -4.39
C GLN A 315 3.86 -15.97 -4.87
N GLN A 316 2.83 -15.35 -4.30
CA GLN A 316 1.43 -15.53 -4.72
C GLN A 316 1.19 -15.00 -6.14
N ILE A 317 1.79 -13.85 -6.49
CA ILE A 317 1.68 -13.29 -7.84
C ILE A 317 2.42 -14.19 -8.83
N TYR A 318 3.62 -14.65 -8.47
CA TYR A 318 4.39 -15.58 -9.30
C TYR A 318 3.68 -16.92 -9.49
N TYR A 319 3.07 -17.45 -8.44
CA TYR A 319 2.26 -18.68 -8.51
C TYR A 319 1.16 -18.56 -9.58
N ARG A 320 0.42 -17.44 -9.57
CA ARG A 320 -0.61 -17.18 -10.59
C ARG A 320 -0.03 -17.06 -11.99
N TYR A 321 1.13 -16.42 -12.14
CA TYR A 321 1.83 -16.34 -13.42
C TYR A 321 2.29 -17.71 -13.91
N LYS A 322 2.95 -18.50 -13.08
CA LYS A 322 3.45 -19.83 -13.41
C LYS A 322 2.33 -20.81 -13.82
N HIS A 323 1.13 -20.63 -13.26
CA HIS A 323 -0.04 -21.48 -13.57
C HIS A 323 -0.96 -20.88 -14.64
N GLY A 324 -0.54 -19.83 -15.34
CA GLY A 324 -1.28 -19.24 -16.46
C GLY A 324 -2.51 -18.40 -16.10
N HIS A 325 -2.71 -18.09 -14.80
CA HIS A 325 -3.80 -17.22 -14.37
C HIS A 325 -3.55 -15.73 -14.65
N THR A 326 -2.32 -15.37 -15.00
CA THR A 326 -1.92 -14.06 -15.54
C THR A 326 -0.73 -14.26 -16.47
N GLN A 327 -0.65 -13.43 -17.53
CA GLN A 327 0.39 -13.58 -18.57
C GLN A 327 1.33 -12.36 -18.64
N ASP A 328 1.23 -11.39 -17.72
CA ASP A 328 2.07 -10.20 -17.75
C ASP A 328 3.54 -10.58 -17.47
N PRO A 329 4.46 -10.34 -18.44
CA PRO A 329 5.87 -10.74 -18.33
C PRO A 329 6.60 -10.14 -17.13
N LYS A 330 6.12 -9.00 -16.59
CA LYS A 330 6.71 -8.38 -15.38
C LYS A 330 6.69 -9.30 -14.16
N PHE A 331 5.82 -10.33 -14.14
CA PHE A 331 5.70 -11.27 -13.03
C PHE A 331 6.65 -12.48 -13.14
N ALA A 332 7.33 -12.64 -14.27
CA ALA A 332 8.15 -13.82 -14.56
C ALA A 332 9.32 -14.06 -13.59
N ASN A 333 9.80 -13.02 -12.89
CA ASN A 333 10.94 -13.10 -11.97
C ASN A 333 10.55 -12.85 -10.50
N LEU A 334 9.27 -12.83 -10.15
CA LEU A 334 8.86 -12.52 -8.76
C LEU A 334 9.24 -13.64 -7.76
N ASN A 335 9.45 -14.87 -8.20
CA ASN A 335 10.05 -15.92 -7.37
C ASN A 335 11.46 -15.54 -6.87
N LYS A 336 12.27 -14.87 -7.71
CA LYS A 336 13.59 -14.39 -7.32
C LYS A 336 13.48 -13.28 -6.27
N ALA A 337 12.50 -12.38 -6.42
CA ALA A 337 12.23 -11.35 -5.41
C ALA A 337 11.75 -11.96 -4.09
N ALA A 338 10.89 -12.98 -4.13
CA ALA A 338 10.46 -13.71 -2.94
C ALA A 338 11.63 -14.38 -2.22
N ALA A 339 12.49 -15.08 -2.96
CA ALA A 339 13.70 -15.71 -2.42
C ALA A 339 14.67 -14.66 -1.83
N LEU A 340 14.83 -13.52 -2.51
CA LEU A 340 15.64 -12.41 -2.04
C LEU A 340 15.15 -11.89 -0.69
N CYS A 341 13.85 -11.62 -0.56
CA CYS A 341 13.26 -11.15 0.70
C CYS A 341 13.46 -12.17 1.84
N CYS A 342 13.23 -13.46 1.60
CA CYS A 342 13.46 -14.51 2.60
C CYS A 342 14.93 -14.58 3.03
N ASN A 343 15.86 -14.50 2.08
CA ASN A 343 17.31 -14.53 2.38
C ASN A 343 17.74 -13.29 3.19
N ASN A 344 17.21 -12.11 2.87
CA ASN A 344 17.50 -10.90 3.64
C ASN A 344 16.90 -10.94 5.04
N ALA A 345 15.67 -11.44 5.17
CA ALA A 345 15.08 -11.67 6.48
C ALA A 345 15.96 -12.61 7.33
N TRP A 346 16.45 -13.70 6.73
CA TRP A 346 17.35 -14.61 7.43
C TRP A 346 18.68 -13.96 7.82
N ARG A 347 19.26 -13.12 6.95
CA ARG A 347 20.48 -12.34 7.28
C ARG A 347 20.24 -11.34 8.42
N ALA A 348 19.09 -10.64 8.40
CA ALA A 348 18.71 -9.72 9.46
C ALA A 348 18.62 -10.46 10.82
N ILE A 349 18.08 -11.67 10.85
CA ILE A 349 18.05 -12.53 12.04
C ILE A 349 19.48 -12.87 12.51
N GLN A 350 20.32 -13.37 11.60
CA GLN A 350 21.68 -13.81 11.94
C GLN A 350 22.56 -12.66 12.47
N LYS A 351 22.42 -11.47 11.89
CA LYS A 351 23.19 -10.28 12.29
C LYS A 351 22.53 -9.49 13.42
N ASN A 352 21.26 -9.76 13.74
CA ASN A 352 20.43 -8.95 14.62
C ASN A 352 20.43 -7.46 14.23
N GLN A 353 20.30 -7.18 12.93
CA GLN A 353 20.39 -5.84 12.33
C GLN A 353 19.37 -5.68 11.21
N ILE A 354 19.05 -4.42 10.88
CA ILE A 354 18.16 -4.07 9.78
C ILE A 354 18.88 -3.36 8.62
N ASP A 355 20.12 -2.94 8.84
CA ASP A 355 21.02 -2.33 7.85
C ASP A 355 22.32 -3.16 7.71
N ASN A 356 23.12 -2.89 6.69
CA ASN A 356 24.44 -3.53 6.46
C ASN A 356 24.37 -5.07 6.45
N LEU A 357 23.37 -5.62 5.78
CA LEU A 357 23.15 -7.06 5.75
C LEU A 357 24.15 -7.82 4.88
N TYR A 358 24.89 -7.14 4.02
CA TYR A 358 25.89 -7.68 3.09
C TYR A 358 27.27 -7.07 3.31
#